data_19fe4c297d9a461e090a209b3a922006
#
_entry.id   19fe4c297d9a461e090a209b3a922006
#
_cell.length_a   1.000
_cell.length_b   1.000
_cell.length_c   1.000
_cell.angle_alpha   90.00
_cell.angle_beta   90.00
_cell.angle_gamma   90.00
#
_symmetry.space_group_name_H-M   'P 1'
#
loop_
_entity.id
_entity.type
_entity.pdbx_description
1 polymer ?
#
loop_
_entity_poly.entity_id
_entity_poly.type
_entity_poly.pdbx_seq_one_letter_code
_entity_poly.pdbx_strand_id
1 'polypeptide(L)'
;MKADPHAKHLQDMVFSATPEDLVLMLFDGALKFCNQSIMAIENGDATKSNEMSLRAQDIIRELQITLNTDYDVANGLAQMYDYIHRRLVQGNTTKDKVIVEEARDLIRELRNTWKEAMKLAKQNNPGAAAKPLNRSIVV
;
A
#
# COMPACT_ATOMS: atom_id res chain seq x y z
N MET A 1 -14.73 -28.78 2.85
CA MET A 1 -13.81 -27.98 2.01
C MET A 1 -12.61 -27.60 2.87
N LYS A 2 -11.43 -27.94 2.39
CA LYS A 2 -10.20 -27.61 3.12
C LYS A 2 -9.82 -26.14 2.85
N ALA A 3 -9.50 -25.39 3.91
CA ALA A 3 -8.98 -24.05 3.77
C ALA A 3 -7.62 -24.09 3.06
N ASP A 4 -7.38 -23.12 2.19
CA ASP A 4 -6.08 -22.95 1.56
C ASP A 4 -5.03 -22.63 2.63
N PRO A 5 -3.96 -23.43 2.78
CA PRO A 5 -2.93 -23.15 3.78
C PRO A 5 -2.29 -21.78 3.64
N HIS A 6 -2.14 -21.27 2.40
CA HIS A 6 -1.59 -19.94 2.15
C HIS A 6 -2.53 -18.85 2.67
N ALA A 7 -3.84 -19.00 2.43
CA ALA A 7 -4.83 -18.04 2.92
C ALA A 7 -4.87 -18.01 4.45
N LYS A 8 -4.76 -19.17 5.09
CA LYS A 8 -4.69 -19.25 6.55
C LYS A 8 -3.43 -18.57 7.09
N HIS A 9 -2.30 -18.79 6.45
CA HIS A 9 -1.04 -18.16 6.84
C HIS A 9 -1.13 -16.64 6.78
N LEU A 10 -1.70 -16.10 5.69
CA LEU A 10 -1.91 -14.66 5.56
C LEU A 10 -2.85 -14.13 6.64
N GLN A 11 -3.93 -14.87 6.94
CA GLN A 11 -4.86 -14.49 7.99
C GLN A 11 -4.17 -14.43 9.35
N ASP A 12 -3.36 -15.44 9.68
CA ASP A 12 -2.61 -15.47 10.92
C ASP A 12 -1.63 -14.30 11.01
N MET A 13 -0.95 -13.96 9.92
CA MET A 13 -0.06 -12.80 9.86
C MET A 13 -0.80 -11.50 10.14
N VAL A 14 -1.99 -11.31 9.57
CA VAL A 14 -2.80 -10.11 9.77
C VAL A 14 -3.23 -9.99 11.24
N PHE A 15 -3.68 -11.07 11.85
CA PHE A 15 -4.13 -11.05 13.25
C PHE A 15 -3.00 -10.79 14.23
N SER A 16 -1.78 -11.21 13.91
CA SER A 16 -0.60 -11.02 14.79
C SER A 16 0.17 -9.73 14.47
N ALA A 17 -0.19 -9.02 13.39
CA ALA A 17 0.54 -7.84 12.93
C ALA A 17 0.29 -6.64 13.84
N THR A 18 1.33 -5.82 14.03
CA THR A 18 1.17 -4.50 14.64
C THR A 18 0.50 -3.55 13.63
N PRO A 19 -0.02 -2.40 14.08
CA PRO A 19 -0.56 -1.41 13.15
C PRO A 19 0.44 -0.99 12.07
N GLU A 20 1.70 -0.84 12.44
CA GLU A 20 2.77 -0.49 11.49
C GLU A 20 2.98 -1.59 10.46
N ASP A 21 2.91 -2.85 10.88
CA ASP A 21 3.01 -4.01 9.98
C ASP A 21 1.83 -4.03 8.99
N LEU A 22 0.62 -3.69 9.46
CA LEU A 22 -0.56 -3.64 8.60
C LEU A 22 -0.41 -2.59 7.51
N VAL A 23 0.15 -1.43 7.84
CA VAL A 23 0.44 -0.38 6.86
C VAL A 23 1.44 -0.88 5.82
N LEU A 24 2.50 -1.55 6.26
CA LEU A 24 3.49 -2.12 5.35
C LEU A 24 2.84 -3.14 4.40
N MET A 25 1.95 -3.97 4.94
CA MET A 25 1.21 -4.94 4.14
C MET A 25 0.31 -4.27 3.09
N LEU A 26 -0.28 -3.12 3.41
CA LEU A 26 -1.06 -2.33 2.45
C LEU A 26 -0.16 -1.83 1.31
N PHE A 27 0.99 -1.26 1.64
CA PHE A 27 1.94 -0.85 0.61
C PHE A 27 2.36 -2.01 -0.29
N ASP A 28 2.70 -3.15 0.30
CA ASP A 28 3.11 -4.34 -0.45
C ASP A 28 1.98 -4.86 -1.34
N GLY A 29 0.74 -4.83 -0.85
CA GLY A 29 -0.43 -5.20 -1.64
C GLY A 29 -0.64 -4.28 -2.83
N ALA A 30 -0.50 -2.96 -2.61
CA ALA A 30 -0.62 -1.99 -3.69
C ALA A 30 0.45 -2.22 -4.77
N LEU A 31 1.70 -2.49 -4.37
CA LEU A 31 2.77 -2.81 -5.31
C LEU A 31 2.46 -4.06 -6.12
N LYS A 32 1.97 -5.10 -5.46
CA LYS A 32 1.60 -6.35 -6.13
C LYS A 32 0.55 -6.12 -7.20
N PHE A 33 -0.51 -5.37 -6.87
CA PHE A 33 -1.59 -5.12 -7.83
C PHE A 33 -1.17 -4.18 -8.96
N CYS A 34 -0.31 -3.20 -8.68
CA CYS A 34 0.27 -2.37 -9.74
C CYS A 34 1.07 -3.23 -10.72
N ASN A 35 1.91 -4.12 -10.22
CA ASN A 35 2.70 -4.99 -11.09
C ASN A 35 1.82 -5.93 -11.91
N GLN A 36 0.76 -6.47 -11.32
CA GLN A 36 -0.19 -7.32 -12.04
C GLN A 36 -0.96 -6.53 -13.10
N SER A 37 -1.30 -5.28 -12.81
CA SER A 37 -1.94 -4.39 -13.79
C SER A 37 -1.01 -4.12 -14.97
N ILE A 38 0.26 -3.82 -14.71
CA ILE A 38 1.26 -3.57 -15.73
C ILE A 38 1.41 -4.80 -16.64
N MET A 39 1.54 -5.98 -16.05
CA MET A 39 1.66 -7.24 -16.81
C MET A 39 0.42 -7.46 -17.68
N ALA A 40 -0.76 -7.19 -17.15
CA ALA A 40 -2.00 -7.35 -17.90
C ALA A 40 -2.08 -6.37 -19.09
N ILE A 41 -1.62 -5.13 -18.91
CA ILE A 41 -1.53 -4.15 -20.00
C ILE A 41 -0.58 -4.68 -21.09
N GLU A 42 0.59 -5.17 -20.70
CA GLU A 42 1.57 -5.72 -21.63
C GLU A 42 1.02 -6.91 -22.42
N ASN A 43 0.17 -7.71 -21.79
CA ASN A 43 -0.44 -8.89 -22.43
C ASN A 43 -1.74 -8.58 -23.18
N GLY A 44 -2.16 -7.31 -23.21
CA GLY A 44 -3.40 -6.91 -23.87
C GLY A 44 -4.66 -7.36 -23.15
N ASP A 45 -4.56 -7.70 -21.86
CA ASP A 45 -5.69 -8.15 -21.05
C ASP A 45 -6.31 -6.96 -20.33
N ALA A 46 -7.21 -6.26 -21.01
CA ALA A 46 -7.83 -5.04 -20.49
C ALA A 46 -8.69 -5.30 -19.26
N THR A 47 -9.38 -6.43 -19.22
CA THR A 47 -10.25 -6.80 -18.09
C THR A 47 -9.40 -6.99 -16.83
N LYS A 48 -8.33 -7.76 -16.93
CA LYS A 48 -7.47 -8.02 -15.79
C LYS A 48 -6.73 -6.76 -15.35
N SER A 49 -6.26 -5.94 -16.31
CA SER A 49 -5.57 -4.70 -15.95
C SER A 49 -6.50 -3.76 -15.18
N ASN A 50 -7.77 -3.68 -15.58
CA ASN A 50 -8.77 -2.89 -14.87
C ASN A 50 -8.99 -3.43 -13.45
N GLU A 51 -9.20 -4.73 -13.32
CA GLU A 51 -9.43 -5.38 -12.02
C GLU A 51 -8.27 -5.13 -11.05
N MET A 52 -7.05 -5.33 -11.51
CA MET A 52 -5.86 -5.16 -10.66
C MET A 52 -5.63 -3.70 -10.31
N SER A 53 -5.85 -2.79 -11.25
CA SER A 53 -5.74 -1.36 -10.99
C SER A 53 -6.74 -0.90 -9.94
N LEU A 54 -7.99 -1.36 -10.02
CA LEU A 54 -9.01 -1.01 -9.03
C LEU A 54 -8.62 -1.47 -7.63
N ARG A 55 -8.02 -2.64 -7.51
CA ARG A 55 -7.53 -3.15 -6.22
C ARG A 55 -6.41 -2.27 -5.66
N ALA A 56 -5.48 -1.85 -6.51
CA ALA A 56 -4.42 -0.91 -6.10
C ALA A 56 -5.01 0.43 -5.67
N GLN A 57 -5.97 0.96 -6.42
CA GLN A 57 -6.66 2.21 -6.09
C GLN A 57 -7.37 2.11 -4.75
N ASP A 58 -8.04 1.00 -4.47
CA ASP A 58 -8.74 0.78 -3.21
C ASP A 58 -7.77 0.82 -2.02
N ILE A 59 -6.59 0.23 -2.18
CA ILE A 59 -5.57 0.25 -1.12
C ILE A 59 -5.08 1.68 -0.87
N ILE A 60 -4.83 2.45 -1.92
CA ILE A 60 -4.41 3.85 -1.76
C ILE A 60 -5.50 4.66 -1.05
N ARG A 61 -6.78 4.42 -1.38
CA ARG A 61 -7.90 5.05 -0.66
C ARG A 61 -7.91 4.67 0.80
N GLU A 62 -7.65 3.41 1.12
CA GLU A 62 -7.57 2.96 2.51
C GLU A 62 -6.46 3.68 3.27
N LEU A 63 -5.30 3.84 2.66
CA LEU A 63 -4.19 4.59 3.24
C LEU A 63 -4.58 6.06 3.48
N GLN A 64 -5.32 6.68 2.56
CA GLN A 64 -5.82 8.05 2.73
C GLN A 64 -6.77 8.15 3.93
N ILE A 65 -7.69 7.20 4.05
CA ILE A 65 -8.71 7.20 5.11
C ILE A 65 -8.06 7.03 6.49
N THR A 66 -7.02 6.19 6.57
CA THR A 66 -6.35 5.90 7.85
C THR A 66 -5.30 6.92 8.23
N LEU A 67 -5.02 7.90 7.36
CA LEU A 67 -4.00 8.93 7.62
C LEU A 67 -4.39 9.78 8.81
N ASN A 68 -3.45 9.90 9.77
CA ASN A 68 -3.66 10.73 10.97
C ASN A 68 -3.32 12.19 10.63
N THR A 69 -4.35 13.02 10.52
CA THR A 69 -4.23 14.41 10.08
C THR A 69 -3.75 15.36 11.19
N ASP A 70 -3.54 14.85 12.40
CA ASP A 70 -3.03 15.66 13.52
C ASP A 70 -1.53 15.99 13.37
N TYR A 71 -0.83 15.31 12.45
CA TYR A 71 0.59 15.52 12.20
C TYR A 71 0.80 16.40 10.98
N ASP A 72 1.77 17.32 11.07
CA ASP A 72 2.10 18.22 9.95
C ASP A 72 2.46 17.49 8.68
N VAL A 73 3.19 16.39 8.81
CA VAL A 73 3.60 15.56 7.65
C VAL A 73 2.41 14.95 6.91
N ALA A 74 1.24 14.86 7.55
CA ALA A 74 0.05 14.24 6.95
C ALA A 74 -0.42 14.97 5.70
N ASN A 75 -0.28 16.30 5.64
CA ASN A 75 -0.69 17.06 4.46
C ASN A 75 0.11 16.65 3.22
N GLY A 76 1.42 16.49 3.38
CA GLY A 76 2.28 16.03 2.29
C GLY A 76 1.94 14.61 1.85
N LEU A 77 1.70 13.72 2.80
CA LEU A 77 1.29 12.36 2.50
C LEU A 77 -0.08 12.31 1.81
N ALA A 78 -1.03 13.11 2.29
CA ALA A 78 -2.36 13.16 1.68
C ALA A 78 -2.28 13.59 0.21
N GLN A 79 -1.45 14.60 -0.09
CA GLN A 79 -1.23 15.05 -1.47
C GLN A 79 -0.56 13.97 -2.32
N MET A 80 0.40 13.25 -1.75
CA MET A 80 1.09 12.18 -2.45
C MET A 80 0.12 11.02 -2.77
N TYR A 81 -0.70 10.60 -1.81
CA TYR A 81 -1.69 9.56 -2.04
C TYR A 81 -2.71 9.98 -3.10
N ASP A 82 -3.16 11.24 -3.06
CA ASP A 82 -4.07 11.76 -4.07
C ASP A 82 -3.44 11.73 -5.47
N TYR A 83 -2.20 12.16 -5.59
CA TYR A 83 -1.48 12.10 -6.86
C TYR A 83 -1.35 10.68 -7.37
N ILE A 84 -0.91 9.75 -6.52
CA ILE A 84 -0.77 8.34 -6.87
C ILE A 84 -2.11 7.77 -7.36
N HIS A 85 -3.18 8.05 -6.63
CA HIS A 85 -4.51 7.58 -7.00
C HIS A 85 -4.92 8.09 -8.38
N ARG A 86 -4.75 9.39 -8.63
CA ARG A 86 -5.08 9.99 -9.94
C ARG A 86 -4.27 9.37 -11.07
N ARG A 87 -2.98 9.11 -10.84
CA ARG A 87 -2.13 8.48 -11.85
C ARG A 87 -2.56 7.03 -12.11
N LEU A 88 -2.92 6.28 -11.07
CA LEU A 88 -3.47 4.94 -11.26
C LEU A 88 -4.73 4.95 -12.10
N VAL A 89 -5.64 5.86 -11.83
CA VAL A 89 -6.87 6.00 -12.63
C VAL A 89 -6.53 6.33 -14.08
N GLN A 90 -5.64 7.29 -14.32
CA GLN A 90 -5.25 7.70 -15.65
C GLN A 90 -4.56 6.57 -16.42
N GLY A 91 -3.62 5.88 -15.78
CA GLY A 91 -2.91 4.77 -16.40
C GLY A 91 -3.85 3.62 -16.76
N ASN A 92 -4.85 3.37 -15.92
CA ASN A 92 -5.85 2.35 -16.19
C ASN A 92 -6.77 2.74 -17.36
N THR A 93 -7.25 3.98 -17.36
CA THR A 93 -8.16 4.47 -18.39
C THR A 93 -7.50 4.46 -19.77
N THR A 94 -6.24 4.89 -19.85
CA THR A 94 -5.50 4.97 -21.11
C THR A 94 -4.73 3.70 -21.44
N LYS A 95 -4.69 2.73 -20.51
CA LYS A 95 -3.88 1.52 -20.62
C LYS A 95 -2.40 1.84 -20.89
N ASP A 96 -1.92 2.89 -20.23
CA ASP A 96 -0.53 3.35 -20.34
C ASP A 96 0.28 2.80 -19.16
N LYS A 97 1.09 1.79 -19.45
CA LYS A 97 1.89 1.15 -18.42
C LYS A 97 2.93 2.08 -17.79
N VAL A 98 3.43 3.07 -18.55
CA VAL A 98 4.42 4.02 -18.03
C VAL A 98 3.84 4.84 -16.88
N ILE A 99 2.57 5.24 -17.02
CA ILE A 99 1.88 5.98 -15.95
C ILE A 99 1.68 5.08 -14.71
N VAL A 100 1.30 3.83 -14.91
CA VAL A 100 1.14 2.87 -13.80
C VAL A 100 2.49 2.60 -13.13
N GLU A 101 3.56 2.48 -13.92
CA GLU A 101 4.93 2.30 -13.40
C GLU A 101 5.36 3.48 -12.53
N GLU A 102 5.06 4.71 -12.95
CA GLU A 102 5.34 5.90 -12.14
C GLU A 102 4.64 5.82 -10.78
N ALA A 103 3.35 5.51 -10.79
CA ALA A 103 2.57 5.37 -9.56
C ALA A 103 3.16 4.26 -8.66
N ARG A 104 3.49 3.11 -9.26
CA ARG A 104 4.12 2.00 -8.55
C ARG A 104 5.43 2.42 -7.89
N ASP A 105 6.27 3.14 -8.60
CA ASP A 105 7.57 3.55 -8.08
C ASP A 105 7.42 4.53 -6.91
N LEU A 106 6.43 5.42 -6.97
CA LEU A 106 6.11 6.31 -5.85
C LEU A 106 5.63 5.52 -4.63
N ILE A 107 4.78 4.52 -4.84
CA ILE A 107 4.33 3.64 -3.76
C ILE A 107 5.52 2.90 -3.14
N ARG A 108 6.44 2.43 -3.97
CA ARG A 108 7.65 1.74 -3.50
C ARG A 108 8.52 2.66 -2.63
N GLU A 109 8.69 3.91 -3.03
CA GLU A 109 9.43 4.88 -2.23
C GLU A 109 8.79 5.09 -0.87
N LEU A 110 7.47 5.28 -0.82
CA LEU A 110 6.73 5.42 0.43
C LEU A 110 6.86 4.17 1.30
N ARG A 111 6.73 3.00 0.68
CA ARG A 111 6.89 1.71 1.36
C ARG A 111 8.27 1.58 2.00
N ASN A 112 9.32 1.91 1.26
CA ASN A 112 10.68 1.80 1.76
C ASN A 112 10.96 2.79 2.88
N THR A 113 10.44 4.01 2.75
CA THR A 113 10.54 5.03 3.80
C THR A 113 9.83 4.56 5.06
N TRP A 114 8.64 4.00 4.93
CA TRP A 114 7.88 3.48 6.06
C TRP A 114 8.63 2.35 6.76
N LYS A 115 9.16 1.41 5.98
CA LYS A 115 9.92 0.27 6.51
C LYS A 115 11.15 0.75 7.28
N GLU A 116 11.87 1.72 6.75
CA GLU A 116 13.03 2.28 7.42
C GLU A 116 12.64 3.00 8.71
N ALA A 117 11.54 3.74 8.69
CA ALA A 117 11.03 4.41 9.90
C ALA A 117 10.65 3.40 10.99
N MET A 118 10.04 2.28 10.61
CA MET A 118 9.73 1.20 11.55
C MET A 118 10.98 0.62 12.18
N LYS A 119 12.00 0.40 11.37
CA LYS A 119 13.28 -0.15 11.82
C LYS A 119 13.96 0.79 12.81
N LEU A 120 14.00 2.08 12.51
CA LEU A 120 14.58 3.09 13.39
C LEU A 120 13.79 3.20 14.70
N ALA A 121 12.48 3.14 14.65
CA ALA A 121 11.64 3.19 15.85
C ALA A 121 11.93 2.01 16.78
N LYS A 122 12.12 0.82 16.23
CA LYS A 122 12.46 -0.37 17.02
C LYS A 122 13.85 -0.25 17.66
N GLN A 123 14.82 0.31 16.95
CA GLN A 123 16.17 0.50 17.49
C GLN A 123 16.19 1.53 18.61
N ASN A 124 15.43 2.62 18.46
CA ASN A 124 15.43 3.71 19.44
C ASN A 124 14.52 3.45 20.64
N ASN A 125 13.47 2.64 20.46
CA ASN A 125 12.50 2.35 21.51
C ASN A 125 11.90 0.95 21.31
N PRO A 126 12.65 -0.13 21.62
CA PRO A 126 12.21 -1.48 21.36
C PRO A 126 10.88 -1.85 22.02
N GLY A 127 10.57 -1.30 23.19
CA GLY A 127 9.32 -1.57 23.90
C GLY A 127 8.10 -0.94 23.24
N ALA A 128 8.26 0.17 22.52
CA ALA A 128 7.15 0.87 21.86
C ALA A 128 6.62 0.09 20.66
N ALA A 129 7.48 -0.63 19.97
CA ALA A 129 7.11 -1.38 18.78
C ALA A 129 6.13 -2.52 19.07
N ALA A 130 6.09 -3.00 20.32
CA ALA A 130 5.21 -4.10 20.74
C ALA A 130 3.86 -3.63 21.28
N LYS A 131 3.62 -2.35 21.36
CA LYS A 131 2.37 -1.79 21.89
C LYS A 131 1.22 -2.00 20.92
N PRO A 132 -0.02 -2.19 21.44
CA PRO A 132 -1.19 -2.27 20.58
C PRO A 132 -1.42 -0.96 19.82
N LEU A 133 -2.42 -0.95 18.95
CA LEU A 133 -2.72 0.15 18.05
C LEU A 133 -2.62 1.50 18.73
N ASN A 134 -1.75 2.34 18.22
CA ASN A 134 -1.56 3.70 18.68
C ASN A 134 -2.11 4.66 17.64
N ARG A 135 -2.99 5.57 18.04
CA ARG A 135 -3.61 6.56 17.16
C ARG A 135 -2.63 7.59 16.62
N SER A 136 -1.41 7.61 17.13
CA SER A 136 -0.38 8.55 16.68
C SER A 136 0.34 8.09 15.42
N ILE A 137 -0.01 6.96 14.83
CA ILE A 137 0.60 6.47 13.61
C ILE A 137 0.19 7.34 12.44
N VAL A 138 1.17 7.81 11.68
CA VAL A 138 0.97 8.59 10.46
C VAL A 138 1.26 7.70 9.27
N VAL A 139 0.29 7.55 8.38
CA VAL A 139 0.43 6.73 7.16
C VAL A 139 0.04 7.53 5.90
#